data_aa20751e5f2ad1c8efdc9a063ca33659
#
_entry.id   aa20751e5f2ad1c8efdc9a063ca33659
#
_cell.length_a   1.000
_cell.length_b   1.000
_cell.length_c   1.000
_cell.angle_alpha   90.00
_cell.angle_beta   90.00
_cell.angle_gamma   90.00
#
_symmetry.space_group_name_H-M   'P 1'
#
loop_
_entity.id
_entity.type
_entity.pdbx_description
1 polymer ?
#
loop_
_entity_poly.entity_id
_entity_poly.type
_entity_poly.pdbx_seq_one_letter_code
_entity_poly.pdbx_strand_id
1 'polypeptide(L)'
;MKTPIALTTNHFVFGLFLACSFQFSALSNLQAQRSCGADSVHALMMGLPGFAKLHAEKVEAINEIVANGNRDECDTPLIIPVAVHFQNTGVPLDCAIEMALSQVQTLNEDFNATNPDIATWYDLQPDIWPGIDNKESCISFCLATLNHPAGYGLTDGAYAVTVDQVDNDQNDQDADWTGYLNFWVRPIGGGTLGYSPYGGNGNGDGVTCDPAYFGSVSCGGNAISPTYNMGRTLTHEVGHYLLLEHPWGGGGCASTDDVADTPVTDGPQFGCPAGQTIVNCTQPILWPSYMDYCDDACLFMFSEGQVDRMETYVETSLQNLLTHAVTSCQETLCIGFDASLALSDESCAGNDGVIAANAVGGEEPYAYACSPGPSASGNVFNGLVEGIYSVTVTDQNGCEVTQSATLFRDEPALSLVQVDDEYCSDGTGFVEVIANESTPFEYSIDGGVTWSLDGAFSGLHGGTFNVVAMNATGCEGAVEAVVQNESNLTISFAEKSNVNCTWFDNGSIRAQANGALAPVSFVLSGGEESNSGVFSFLSVGSYEVAVEDAAGCTAESTFEIDFDFSVIGEDCPCDVFVPNAITPDNDLVNEVLKVQSSCPIYDFSMEIFDR
;
A
#
# COMPACT_ATOMS: atom_id res chain seq x y z
N MET A 1 -16.07 -64.21 22.79
CA MET A 1 -16.86 -63.99 21.57
C MET A 1 -17.78 -62.81 21.87
N LYS A 2 -17.40 -61.64 21.50
CA LYS A 2 -18.26 -60.46 21.45
C LYS A 2 -18.04 -59.84 20.05
N THR A 3 -19.07 -59.91 19.26
CA THR A 3 -19.17 -59.36 17.91
C THR A 3 -19.09 -57.83 17.95
N PRO A 4 -18.35 -57.19 17.05
CA PRO A 4 -18.40 -55.75 16.91
C PRO A 4 -19.69 -55.33 16.19
N ILE A 5 -20.36 -54.35 16.78
CA ILE A 5 -21.50 -53.68 16.16
C ILE A 5 -20.93 -52.64 15.21
N ALA A 6 -21.11 -52.83 13.92
CA ALA A 6 -20.86 -51.85 12.90
C ALA A 6 -21.95 -50.76 13.01
N LEU A 7 -21.57 -49.55 13.38
CA LEU A 7 -22.41 -48.36 13.22
C LEU A 7 -22.29 -47.89 11.76
N THR A 8 -23.33 -48.16 11.01
CA THR A 8 -23.55 -47.51 9.71
C THR A 8 -23.91 -46.05 9.98
N THR A 9 -23.04 -45.14 9.66
CA THR A 9 -23.32 -43.72 9.60
C THR A 9 -24.26 -43.42 8.43
N ASN A 10 -25.48 -43.11 8.74
CA ASN A 10 -26.44 -42.59 7.77
C ASN A 10 -26.08 -41.14 7.41
N HIS A 11 -25.84 -40.91 6.12
CA HIS A 11 -25.87 -39.64 5.46
C HIS A 11 -27.24 -38.97 5.68
N PHE A 12 -27.33 -37.98 6.51
CA PHE A 12 -28.39 -36.94 6.52
C PHE A 12 -28.05 -35.89 7.56
N VAL A 13 -27.48 -34.81 7.16
CA VAL A 13 -27.77 -33.44 7.64
C VAL A 13 -26.86 -32.48 6.89
N PHE A 14 -27.29 -32.02 5.71
CA PHE A 14 -26.86 -30.72 5.20
C PHE A 14 -27.86 -30.25 4.14
N GLY A 15 -28.75 -29.48 4.58
CA GLY A 15 -29.73 -28.85 3.70
C GLY A 15 -30.58 -27.88 4.48
N LEU A 16 -30.00 -26.82 5.02
CA LEU A 16 -30.74 -25.63 5.40
C LEU A 16 -29.79 -24.46 5.71
N PHE A 17 -29.14 -23.92 4.68
CA PHE A 17 -28.78 -22.51 4.74
C PHE A 17 -29.92 -21.69 4.15
N LEU A 18 -30.91 -21.37 4.98
CA LEU A 18 -31.92 -20.38 4.63
C LEU A 18 -31.37 -19.00 4.99
N ALA A 19 -31.24 -18.18 3.96
CA ALA A 19 -30.91 -16.77 4.04
C ALA A 19 -31.71 -16.05 5.15
N CYS A 20 -31.04 -15.61 6.19
CA CYS A 20 -31.53 -14.58 7.08
C CYS A 20 -31.01 -13.24 6.61
N SER A 21 -31.73 -12.62 5.66
CA SER A 21 -31.50 -11.24 5.24
C SER A 21 -31.94 -10.31 6.37
N PHE A 22 -31.01 -9.87 7.22
CA PHE A 22 -31.22 -8.71 8.06
C PHE A 22 -30.82 -7.45 7.30
N GLN A 23 -31.82 -6.63 6.99
CA GLN A 23 -31.63 -5.26 6.54
C GLN A 23 -31.00 -4.44 7.69
N PHE A 24 -29.76 -4.01 7.48
CA PHE A 24 -29.19 -2.88 8.20
C PHE A 24 -28.97 -1.73 7.21
N SER A 25 -29.77 -0.70 7.36
CA SER A 25 -29.60 0.57 6.68
C SER A 25 -28.56 1.42 7.40
N ALA A 26 -27.60 1.91 6.63
CA ALA A 26 -26.76 3.09 6.82
C ALA A 26 -25.96 3.18 8.11
N LEU A 27 -24.62 3.08 7.99
CA LEU A 27 -23.73 4.11 8.52
C LEU A 27 -22.30 3.92 7.95
N SER A 28 -21.71 5.02 7.61
CA SER A 28 -20.39 5.31 7.10
C SER A 28 -19.22 4.57 7.78
N ASN A 29 -18.22 4.18 6.98
CA ASN A 29 -16.85 3.78 7.37
C ASN A 29 -16.75 2.68 8.44
N LEU A 30 -17.26 1.49 8.14
CA LEU A 30 -16.80 0.28 8.78
C LEU A 30 -15.58 -0.23 8.01
N GLN A 31 -14.38 0.02 8.54
CA GLN A 31 -13.27 -0.88 8.28
C GLN A 31 -13.77 -2.28 8.63
N ALA A 32 -13.55 -3.25 7.75
CA ALA A 32 -13.90 -4.63 8.04
C ALA A 32 -13.11 -5.04 9.30
N GLN A 33 -13.82 -5.27 10.41
CA GLN A 33 -13.25 -5.84 11.61
C GLN A 33 -13.06 -7.34 11.35
N ARG A 34 -11.94 -7.90 11.84
CA ARG A 34 -11.69 -9.34 11.76
C ARG A 34 -12.87 -10.10 12.37
N SER A 35 -13.41 -11.06 11.66
CA SER A 35 -14.36 -12.01 12.21
C SER A 35 -13.99 -13.41 11.76
N CYS A 36 -13.71 -14.27 12.72
CA CYS A 36 -13.56 -15.69 12.54
C CYS A 36 -14.95 -16.35 12.59
N GLY A 37 -15.19 -17.29 11.69
CA GLY A 37 -16.44 -18.06 11.67
C GLY A 37 -16.40 -19.32 12.54
N ALA A 38 -15.26 -19.65 13.16
CA ALA A 38 -15.05 -20.88 13.92
C ALA A 38 -16.02 -21.05 15.09
N ASP A 39 -16.29 -19.98 15.85
CA ASP A 39 -17.28 -20.01 16.95
C ASP A 39 -18.67 -20.45 16.47
N SER A 40 -19.09 -19.96 15.31
CA SER A 40 -20.38 -20.31 14.73
C SER A 40 -20.42 -21.76 14.27
N VAL A 41 -19.35 -22.26 13.65
CA VAL A 41 -19.20 -23.65 13.23
C VAL A 41 -19.15 -24.56 14.47
N HIS A 42 -18.37 -24.20 15.48
CA HIS A 42 -18.28 -24.94 16.74
C HIS A 42 -19.63 -25.03 17.45
N ALA A 43 -20.35 -23.92 17.59
CA ALA A 43 -21.68 -23.89 18.20
C ALA A 43 -22.67 -24.81 17.48
N LEU A 44 -22.59 -24.87 16.13
CA LEU A 44 -23.40 -25.79 15.33
C LEU A 44 -23.03 -27.25 15.61
N MET A 45 -21.74 -27.58 15.65
CA MET A 45 -21.23 -28.94 15.91
C MET A 45 -21.56 -29.39 17.34
N MET A 46 -21.45 -28.50 18.33
CA MET A 46 -21.82 -28.78 19.73
C MET A 46 -23.31 -29.10 19.90
N GLY A 47 -24.15 -28.63 18.97
CA GLY A 47 -25.58 -29.01 18.92
C GLY A 47 -25.84 -30.41 18.38
N LEU A 48 -24.85 -31.09 17.79
CA LEU A 48 -25.01 -32.44 17.25
C LEU A 48 -25.02 -33.50 18.38
N PRO A 49 -25.88 -34.49 18.30
CA PRO A 49 -25.96 -35.54 19.34
C PRO A 49 -24.63 -36.29 19.51
N GLY A 50 -24.07 -36.24 20.71
CA GLY A 50 -22.83 -36.93 21.09
C GLY A 50 -21.53 -36.16 20.77
N PHE A 51 -21.55 -35.15 19.90
CA PHE A 51 -20.35 -34.39 19.57
C PHE A 51 -19.78 -33.63 20.79
N ALA A 52 -20.61 -32.89 21.52
CA ALA A 52 -20.19 -32.15 22.69
C ALA A 52 -19.48 -33.00 23.75
N LYS A 53 -19.99 -34.26 23.96
CA LYS A 53 -19.34 -35.18 24.89
C LYS A 53 -17.98 -35.64 24.37
N LEU A 54 -17.91 -36.01 23.09
CA LEU A 54 -16.64 -36.48 22.48
C LEU A 54 -15.60 -35.38 22.45
N HIS A 55 -16.03 -34.16 22.16
CA HIS A 55 -15.16 -32.99 22.16
C HIS A 55 -14.60 -32.71 23.57
N ALA A 56 -15.47 -32.70 24.58
CA ALA A 56 -15.05 -32.51 25.98
C ALA A 56 -14.08 -33.60 26.45
N GLU A 57 -14.34 -34.88 26.13
CA GLU A 57 -13.44 -36.00 26.45
C GLU A 57 -12.06 -35.82 25.75
N LYS A 58 -12.04 -35.31 24.50
CA LYS A 58 -10.82 -35.03 23.76
C LYS A 58 -10.03 -33.88 24.41
N VAL A 59 -10.69 -32.77 24.72
CA VAL A 59 -10.09 -31.60 25.38
C VAL A 59 -9.51 -31.99 26.74
N GLU A 60 -10.26 -32.74 27.56
CA GLU A 60 -9.79 -33.22 28.87
C GLU A 60 -8.53 -34.10 28.75
N ALA A 61 -8.50 -35.04 27.77
CA ALA A 61 -7.34 -35.90 27.54
C ALA A 61 -6.09 -35.10 27.10
N ILE A 62 -6.26 -34.09 26.24
CA ILE A 62 -5.16 -33.21 25.83
C ILE A 62 -4.65 -32.41 27.03
N ASN A 63 -5.54 -31.78 27.81
CA ASN A 63 -5.17 -31.02 28.98
C ASN A 63 -4.41 -31.87 30.02
N GLU A 64 -4.78 -33.15 30.21
CA GLU A 64 -4.04 -34.06 31.10
C GLU A 64 -2.62 -34.35 30.57
N ILE A 65 -2.45 -34.51 29.26
CA ILE A 65 -1.13 -34.77 28.66
C ILE A 65 -0.25 -33.50 28.78
N VAL A 66 -0.77 -32.34 28.41
CA VAL A 66 -0.04 -31.05 28.50
C VAL A 66 0.38 -30.77 29.95
N ALA A 67 -0.51 -30.98 30.94
CA ALA A 67 -0.21 -30.74 32.34
C ALA A 67 0.85 -31.70 32.92
N ASN A 68 1.06 -32.86 32.34
CA ASN A 68 2.03 -33.88 32.78
C ASN A 68 3.31 -33.96 31.95
N GLY A 69 3.37 -33.26 30.80
CA GLY A 69 4.49 -33.28 29.88
C GLY A 69 5.35 -32.02 29.99
N ASN A 70 6.67 -32.18 30.11
CA ASN A 70 7.64 -31.15 29.75
C ASN A 70 8.20 -31.58 28.40
N ARG A 71 7.86 -30.82 27.34
CA ARG A 71 8.50 -30.98 26.05
C ARG A 71 9.51 -29.83 25.91
N ASP A 72 10.78 -30.18 26.10
CA ASP A 72 11.85 -29.19 26.08
C ASP A 72 12.55 -29.05 24.71
N GLU A 73 12.40 -30.03 23.77
CA GLU A 73 13.05 -30.01 22.45
C GLU A 73 12.28 -30.78 21.39
N CYS A 74 12.41 -30.32 20.13
CA CYS A 74 11.84 -30.97 18.94
C CYS A 74 12.70 -32.15 18.48
N ASP A 75 12.58 -33.30 19.14
CA ASP A 75 13.30 -34.51 18.75
C ASP A 75 12.87 -35.06 17.38
N THR A 76 11.63 -34.76 16.94
CA THR A 76 11.09 -35.21 15.67
C THR A 76 10.13 -34.13 15.13
N PRO A 77 10.36 -33.60 13.92
CA PRO A 77 9.45 -32.65 13.29
C PRO A 77 8.08 -33.25 13.03
N LEU A 78 7.02 -32.47 13.29
CA LEU A 78 5.63 -32.83 13.02
C LEU A 78 5.20 -32.21 11.69
N ILE A 79 5.43 -32.92 10.59
CA ILE A 79 5.17 -32.38 9.26
C ILE A 79 3.72 -32.62 8.89
N ILE A 80 3.02 -31.57 8.47
CA ILE A 80 1.63 -31.58 8.02
C ILE A 80 1.59 -31.30 6.52
N PRO A 81 1.12 -32.25 5.69
CA PRO A 81 0.97 -32.03 4.26
C PRO A 81 -0.26 -31.15 3.99
N VAL A 82 -0.07 -30.11 3.20
CA VAL A 82 -1.09 -29.14 2.83
C VAL A 82 -1.54 -29.37 1.39
N ALA A 83 -2.84 -29.27 1.16
CA ALA A 83 -3.46 -29.14 -0.16
C ALA A 83 -4.33 -27.88 -0.20
N VAL A 84 -4.32 -27.15 -1.32
CA VAL A 84 -5.01 -25.86 -1.46
C VAL A 84 -6.00 -25.90 -2.62
N HIS A 85 -7.24 -25.51 -2.35
CA HIS A 85 -8.35 -25.63 -3.28
C HIS A 85 -9.01 -24.28 -3.52
N PHE A 86 -8.68 -23.63 -4.66
CA PHE A 86 -9.29 -22.35 -5.05
C PHE A 86 -10.61 -22.61 -5.76
N GLN A 87 -11.70 -22.12 -5.19
CA GLN A 87 -13.06 -22.34 -5.69
C GLN A 87 -13.78 -21.02 -5.99
N ASN A 88 -14.22 -20.83 -7.23
CA ASN A 88 -14.93 -19.62 -7.68
C ASN A 88 -14.17 -18.31 -7.41
N THR A 89 -12.84 -18.37 -7.45
CA THR A 89 -11.99 -17.19 -7.19
C THR A 89 -11.59 -16.46 -8.46
N GLY A 90 -11.57 -17.16 -9.60
CA GLY A 90 -11.05 -16.66 -10.87
C GLY A 90 -9.53 -16.49 -10.89
N VAL A 91 -8.81 -17.03 -9.90
CA VAL A 91 -7.34 -16.99 -9.81
C VAL A 91 -6.75 -18.03 -10.76
N PRO A 92 -5.81 -17.67 -11.66
CA PRO A 92 -5.09 -18.63 -12.51
C PRO A 92 -4.24 -19.60 -11.67
N LEU A 93 -3.95 -20.79 -12.22
CA LEU A 93 -3.25 -21.86 -11.48
C LEU A 93 -1.83 -21.45 -11.04
N ASP A 94 -1.07 -20.78 -11.88
CA ASP A 94 0.26 -20.26 -11.55
C ASP A 94 0.23 -19.29 -10.36
N CYS A 95 -0.73 -18.39 -10.38
CA CYS A 95 -1.04 -17.49 -9.28
C CYS A 95 -1.48 -18.21 -8.00
N ALA A 96 -2.35 -19.19 -8.14
CA ALA A 96 -2.84 -20.01 -7.03
C ALA A 96 -1.68 -20.74 -6.32
N ILE A 97 -0.72 -21.24 -7.10
CA ILE A 97 0.51 -21.86 -6.58
C ILE A 97 1.36 -20.84 -5.81
N GLU A 98 1.58 -19.65 -6.37
CA GLU A 98 2.35 -18.58 -5.72
C GLU A 98 1.70 -18.15 -4.39
N MET A 99 0.39 -17.97 -4.37
CA MET A 99 -0.36 -17.66 -3.15
C MET A 99 -0.27 -18.79 -2.13
N ALA A 100 -0.39 -20.06 -2.56
CA ALA A 100 -0.29 -21.22 -1.68
C ALA A 100 1.12 -21.35 -1.07
N LEU A 101 2.17 -21.16 -1.85
CA LEU A 101 3.55 -21.18 -1.36
C LEU A 101 3.78 -20.07 -0.33
N SER A 102 3.32 -18.83 -0.61
CA SER A 102 3.44 -17.73 0.34
C SER A 102 2.70 -18.01 1.65
N GLN A 103 1.54 -18.67 1.58
CA GLN A 103 0.78 -19.03 2.79
C GLN A 103 1.47 -20.10 3.61
N VAL A 104 2.01 -21.14 2.97
CA VAL A 104 2.76 -22.20 3.67
C VAL A 104 4.04 -21.62 4.30
N GLN A 105 4.72 -20.70 3.61
CA GLN A 105 5.86 -19.97 4.18
C GLN A 105 5.44 -19.20 5.43
N THR A 106 4.37 -18.39 5.36
CA THR A 106 3.87 -17.64 6.53
C THR A 106 3.55 -18.58 7.70
N LEU A 107 2.89 -19.71 7.45
CA LEU A 107 2.59 -20.69 8.51
C LEU A 107 3.88 -21.22 9.17
N ASN A 108 4.87 -21.58 8.37
CA ASN A 108 6.14 -22.07 8.92
C ASN A 108 6.88 -20.99 9.72
N GLU A 109 6.89 -19.75 9.24
CA GLU A 109 7.49 -18.64 9.96
C GLU A 109 6.76 -18.36 11.30
N ASP A 110 5.43 -18.30 11.27
CA ASP A 110 4.60 -17.98 12.44
C ASP A 110 4.63 -19.10 13.50
N PHE A 111 4.55 -20.37 13.09
CA PHE A 111 4.58 -21.52 14.00
C PHE A 111 5.97 -21.76 14.59
N ASN A 112 7.03 -21.52 13.83
CA ASN A 112 8.41 -21.72 14.30
C ASN A 112 9.03 -20.44 14.92
N ALA A 113 8.22 -19.40 15.19
CA ALA A 113 8.66 -18.14 15.76
C ALA A 113 9.87 -17.50 15.03
N THR A 114 9.90 -17.66 13.69
CA THR A 114 10.94 -17.12 12.80
C THR A 114 10.40 -15.97 11.93
N ASN A 115 9.15 -15.57 12.13
CA ASN A 115 8.53 -14.46 11.47
C ASN A 115 9.32 -13.15 11.69
N PRO A 116 9.48 -12.30 10.67
CA PRO A 116 10.37 -11.13 10.71
C PRO A 116 10.05 -10.14 11.84
N ASP A 117 8.81 -10.09 12.30
CA ASP A 117 8.32 -9.18 13.33
C ASP A 117 8.28 -9.79 14.76
N ILE A 118 8.76 -11.02 14.97
CA ILE A 118 8.87 -11.64 16.29
C ILE A 118 9.73 -10.81 17.26
N ALA A 119 10.69 -10.03 16.74
CA ALA A 119 11.49 -9.11 17.55
C ALA A 119 10.62 -8.12 18.34
N THR A 120 9.45 -7.74 17.81
CA THR A 120 8.50 -6.87 18.51
C THR A 120 7.96 -7.53 19.78
N TRP A 121 7.74 -8.84 19.76
CA TRP A 121 7.37 -9.60 20.95
C TRP A 121 8.46 -9.49 22.03
N TYR A 122 9.70 -9.76 21.68
CA TYR A 122 10.83 -9.73 22.64
C TYR A 122 11.07 -8.33 23.22
N ASP A 123 10.75 -7.27 22.47
CA ASP A 123 10.83 -5.89 22.96
C ASP A 123 9.69 -5.54 23.93
N LEU A 124 8.49 -6.07 23.74
CA LEU A 124 7.29 -5.72 24.53
C LEU A 124 7.05 -6.64 25.72
N GLN A 125 7.40 -7.91 25.59
CA GLN A 125 7.06 -8.97 26.54
C GLN A 125 7.55 -8.69 27.96
N PRO A 126 8.82 -8.29 28.21
CA PRO A 126 9.32 -8.10 29.57
C PRO A 126 8.53 -7.05 30.38
N ASP A 127 8.01 -6.05 29.72
CA ASP A 127 7.32 -4.92 30.35
C ASP A 127 5.82 -5.14 30.51
N ILE A 128 5.18 -5.83 29.54
CA ILE A 128 3.73 -5.96 29.47
C ILE A 128 3.28 -7.33 29.99
N TRP A 129 3.97 -8.41 29.63
CA TRP A 129 3.61 -9.79 29.96
C TRP A 129 4.75 -10.57 30.64
N PRO A 130 5.30 -10.10 31.74
CA PRO A 130 6.40 -10.80 32.42
C PRO A 130 5.95 -12.21 32.83
N GLY A 131 6.68 -13.23 32.34
CA GLY A 131 6.42 -14.64 32.64
C GLY A 131 5.47 -15.34 31.68
N ILE A 132 5.13 -14.71 30.54
CA ILE A 132 4.54 -15.37 29.39
C ILE A 132 5.63 -15.46 28.33
N ASP A 133 5.95 -16.66 27.88
CA ASP A 133 6.95 -16.90 26.85
C ASP A 133 6.30 -17.40 25.57
N ASN A 134 6.91 -17.11 24.43
CA ASN A 134 6.60 -17.79 23.17
C ASN A 134 7.49 -19.02 23.03
N LYS A 135 7.07 -19.96 22.21
CA LYS A 135 7.82 -21.19 21.92
C LYS A 135 7.87 -21.42 20.42
N GLU A 136 9.03 -21.87 19.95
CA GLU A 136 9.19 -22.46 18.63
C GLU A 136 8.44 -23.82 18.61
N SER A 137 7.57 -24.02 17.61
CA SER A 137 6.83 -25.27 17.46
C SER A 137 7.60 -26.30 16.67
N CYS A 138 7.38 -27.58 16.98
CA CYS A 138 7.87 -28.69 16.17
C CYS A 138 7.00 -28.93 14.91
N ILE A 139 5.92 -28.18 14.74
CA ILE A 139 5.00 -28.30 13.61
C ILE A 139 5.55 -27.56 12.40
N SER A 140 5.62 -28.26 11.27
CA SER A 140 5.96 -27.68 9.98
C SER A 140 4.96 -28.09 8.92
N PHE A 141 4.75 -27.23 7.93
CA PHE A 141 3.81 -27.43 6.86
C PHE A 141 4.55 -27.60 5.54
N CYS A 142 4.15 -28.57 4.73
CA CYS A 142 4.62 -28.71 3.35
C CYS A 142 3.47 -28.59 2.37
N LEU A 143 3.59 -27.80 1.32
CA LEU A 143 2.69 -27.89 0.18
C LEU A 143 3.01 -29.18 -0.57
N ALA A 144 2.12 -30.17 -0.48
CA ALA A 144 2.39 -31.53 -0.94
C ALA A 144 2.66 -31.58 -2.45
N THR A 145 3.58 -32.44 -2.86
CA THR A 145 4.01 -32.60 -4.26
C THR A 145 3.87 -34.03 -4.79
N LEU A 146 3.55 -34.98 -3.93
CA LEU A 146 3.45 -36.38 -4.29
C LEU A 146 2.15 -36.98 -3.76
N ASN A 147 1.80 -38.18 -4.29
CA ASN A 147 0.71 -39.01 -3.79
C ASN A 147 -0.66 -38.32 -3.85
N HIS A 148 -0.89 -37.51 -4.90
CA HIS A 148 -2.14 -36.79 -5.08
C HIS A 148 -3.33 -37.72 -5.35
N PRO A 149 -4.54 -37.38 -4.90
CA PRO A 149 -5.74 -38.09 -5.25
C PRO A 149 -5.96 -38.15 -6.77
N ALA A 150 -6.47 -39.30 -7.26
CA ALA A 150 -6.78 -39.43 -8.68
C ALA A 150 -8.00 -38.57 -9.07
N GLY A 151 -7.98 -38.02 -10.29
CA GLY A 151 -9.13 -37.27 -10.83
C GLY A 151 -8.96 -35.76 -10.82
N TYR A 152 -8.00 -35.22 -10.10
CA TYR A 152 -7.75 -33.76 -9.96
C TYR A 152 -6.73 -33.23 -10.98
N GLY A 153 -6.20 -34.08 -11.85
CA GLY A 153 -5.25 -33.68 -12.91
C GLY A 153 -3.83 -33.38 -12.42
N LEU A 154 -3.52 -33.69 -11.17
CA LEU A 154 -2.21 -33.53 -10.58
C LEU A 154 -1.34 -34.77 -10.84
N THR A 155 -0.07 -34.55 -11.05
CA THR A 155 0.96 -35.61 -11.21
C THR A 155 2.04 -35.40 -10.16
N ASP A 156 2.76 -36.48 -9.83
CA ASP A 156 3.89 -36.40 -8.90
C ASP A 156 4.88 -35.31 -9.35
N GLY A 157 5.31 -34.47 -8.42
CA GLY A 157 6.12 -33.29 -8.63
C GLY A 157 5.33 -31.98 -8.81
N ALA A 158 4.02 -32.04 -9.06
CA ALA A 158 3.16 -30.86 -9.05
C ALA A 158 2.74 -30.52 -7.62
N TYR A 159 2.57 -29.26 -7.29
CA TYR A 159 1.99 -28.87 -6.00
C TYR A 159 0.53 -29.30 -5.88
N ALA A 160 0.10 -29.69 -4.69
CA ALA A 160 -1.29 -30.03 -4.36
C ALA A 160 -2.17 -28.76 -4.35
N VAL A 161 -2.28 -28.12 -5.52
CA VAL A 161 -3.09 -26.91 -5.72
C VAL A 161 -4.11 -27.19 -6.82
N THR A 162 -5.40 -26.97 -6.54
CA THR A 162 -6.49 -27.10 -7.50
C THR A 162 -7.22 -25.79 -7.70
N VAL A 163 -7.71 -25.53 -8.91
CA VAL A 163 -8.47 -24.34 -9.26
C VAL A 163 -9.79 -24.75 -9.90
N ASP A 164 -10.89 -24.18 -9.42
CA ASP A 164 -12.26 -24.41 -9.89
C ASP A 164 -12.70 -25.89 -9.93
N GLN A 165 -12.03 -26.74 -9.14
CA GLN A 165 -12.48 -28.11 -8.88
C GLN A 165 -13.62 -28.06 -7.86
N VAL A 166 -14.67 -28.81 -8.12
CA VAL A 166 -15.79 -28.96 -7.17
C VAL A 166 -15.43 -30.06 -6.19
N ASP A 167 -15.46 -29.76 -4.91
CA ASP A 167 -15.36 -30.78 -3.86
C ASP A 167 -16.54 -31.77 -3.97
N ASN A 168 -16.23 -33.05 -3.83
CA ASN A 168 -17.24 -34.09 -4.00
C ASN A 168 -18.32 -34.06 -2.92
N ASP A 169 -18.00 -33.54 -1.71
CA ASP A 169 -18.87 -33.55 -0.54
C ASP A 169 -19.57 -32.21 -0.26
N GLN A 170 -19.25 -31.13 -0.98
CA GLN A 170 -19.90 -29.80 -0.98
C GLN A 170 -19.94 -29.05 0.36
N ASN A 171 -19.04 -29.31 1.33
CA ASN A 171 -19.08 -28.71 2.66
C ASN A 171 -17.71 -28.45 3.26
N ASP A 172 -16.76 -27.95 2.44
CA ASP A 172 -15.38 -27.75 2.88
C ASP A 172 -14.78 -29.07 3.45
N GLN A 173 -15.20 -30.16 2.85
CA GLN A 173 -14.73 -31.52 3.13
C GLN A 173 -14.75 -32.33 1.85
N ASP A 174 -13.67 -33.07 1.59
CA ASP A 174 -13.57 -34.02 0.50
C ASP A 174 -12.74 -35.22 0.97
N ALA A 175 -13.40 -36.38 1.04
CA ALA A 175 -12.79 -37.62 1.51
C ALA A 175 -11.63 -38.11 0.62
N ASP A 176 -11.58 -37.69 -0.64
CA ASP A 176 -10.46 -37.99 -1.53
C ASP A 176 -9.14 -37.34 -1.05
N TRP A 177 -9.24 -36.19 -0.35
CA TRP A 177 -8.13 -35.48 0.24
C TRP A 177 -7.85 -35.84 1.71
N THR A 178 -8.22 -37.05 2.11
CA THR A 178 -7.86 -37.59 3.43
C THR A 178 -6.34 -37.67 3.58
N GLY A 179 -5.82 -37.25 4.73
CA GLY A 179 -4.38 -37.23 5.02
C GLY A 179 -3.71 -35.87 4.73
N TYR A 180 -4.45 -34.92 4.20
CA TYR A 180 -4.00 -33.53 4.02
C TYR A 180 -4.71 -32.59 4.98
N LEU A 181 -4.05 -31.52 5.38
CA LEU A 181 -4.67 -30.31 5.88
C LEU A 181 -5.15 -29.52 4.65
N ASN A 182 -6.45 -29.47 4.43
CA ASN A 182 -7.02 -28.83 3.24
C ASN A 182 -7.29 -27.35 3.50
N PHE A 183 -6.92 -26.48 2.55
CA PHE A 183 -7.29 -25.07 2.55
C PHE A 183 -8.30 -24.82 1.44
N TRP A 184 -9.53 -24.50 1.83
CA TRP A 184 -10.64 -24.17 0.94
C TRP A 184 -10.68 -22.65 0.72
N VAL A 185 -10.09 -22.18 -0.38
CA VAL A 185 -9.99 -20.75 -0.70
C VAL A 185 -11.17 -20.37 -1.59
N ARG A 186 -12.14 -19.67 -1.04
CA ARG A 186 -13.36 -19.27 -1.74
C ARG A 186 -14.00 -18.03 -1.13
N PRO A 187 -14.80 -17.24 -1.91
CA PRO A 187 -15.53 -16.10 -1.35
C PRO A 187 -16.50 -16.55 -0.25
N ILE A 188 -16.34 -16.03 0.97
CA ILE A 188 -17.18 -16.36 2.13
C ILE A 188 -18.33 -15.35 2.27
N GLY A 189 -18.02 -14.05 2.11
CA GLY A 189 -18.99 -12.98 2.30
C GLY A 189 -19.28 -12.66 3.77
N GLY A 190 -20.14 -11.66 4.00
CA GLY A 190 -20.59 -11.30 5.36
C GLY A 190 -19.54 -10.64 6.26
N GLY A 191 -18.31 -10.42 5.79
CA GLY A 191 -17.21 -9.88 6.59
C GLY A 191 -16.43 -10.94 7.37
N THR A 192 -16.72 -12.22 7.19
CA THR A 192 -15.94 -13.34 7.75
C THR A 192 -14.68 -13.55 6.91
N LEU A 193 -13.52 -13.58 7.56
CA LEU A 193 -12.23 -13.73 6.91
C LEU A 193 -11.90 -15.20 6.63
N GLY A 194 -12.17 -16.04 7.60
CA GLY A 194 -11.96 -17.48 7.57
C GLY A 194 -12.77 -18.20 8.63
N TYR A 195 -12.72 -19.53 8.60
CA TYR A 195 -13.24 -20.39 9.66
C TYR A 195 -12.62 -21.79 9.59
N SER A 196 -12.61 -22.46 10.73
CA SER A 196 -12.09 -23.78 10.94
C SER A 196 -12.97 -24.55 11.95
N PRO A 197 -12.99 -25.90 11.91
CA PRO A 197 -13.48 -26.66 13.05
C PRO A 197 -12.51 -26.52 14.25
N TYR A 198 -13.03 -26.52 15.47
CA TYR A 198 -12.20 -26.69 16.66
C TYR A 198 -11.76 -28.13 16.80
N GLY A 199 -10.52 -28.39 16.40
CA GLY A 199 -9.91 -29.70 16.32
C GLY A 199 -10.34 -30.48 15.07
N GLY A 200 -9.63 -30.30 13.99
CA GLY A 200 -9.77 -31.07 12.74
C GLY A 200 -9.46 -32.56 12.94
N ASN A 201 -9.70 -33.36 11.92
CA ASN A 201 -9.49 -34.82 12.00
C ASN A 201 -8.66 -35.40 10.84
N GLY A 202 -8.28 -34.59 9.85
CA GLY A 202 -7.47 -34.99 8.71
C GLY A 202 -8.15 -35.97 7.75
N ASN A 203 -9.48 -36.09 7.80
CA ASN A 203 -10.26 -36.99 6.93
C ASN A 203 -10.91 -36.20 5.77
N GLY A 204 -10.13 -35.32 5.14
CA GLY A 204 -10.60 -34.46 4.06
C GLY A 204 -11.27 -33.18 4.53
N ASP A 205 -11.29 -32.90 5.84
CA ASP A 205 -11.67 -31.61 6.40
C ASP A 205 -10.51 -30.61 6.31
N GLY A 206 -10.77 -29.37 6.67
CA GLY A 206 -9.73 -28.34 6.60
C GLY A 206 -10.19 -26.97 7.06
N VAL A 207 -9.49 -25.96 6.60
CA VAL A 207 -9.70 -24.56 6.92
C VAL A 207 -10.25 -23.83 5.70
N THR A 208 -11.27 -23.00 5.88
CA THR A 208 -11.81 -22.16 4.82
C THR A 208 -11.36 -20.71 4.99
N CYS A 209 -10.89 -20.09 3.91
CA CYS A 209 -10.43 -18.71 3.90
C CYS A 209 -10.98 -17.95 2.68
N ASP A 210 -11.37 -16.72 2.88
CA ASP A 210 -11.72 -15.84 1.75
C ASP A 210 -10.44 -15.41 1.01
N PRO A 211 -10.41 -15.44 -0.32
CA PRO A 211 -9.21 -15.16 -1.11
C PRO A 211 -8.59 -13.78 -0.87
N ALA A 212 -9.35 -12.81 -0.35
CA ALA A 212 -8.81 -11.50 0.00
C ALA A 212 -7.92 -11.51 1.27
N TYR A 213 -7.86 -12.64 1.98
CA TYR A 213 -7.11 -12.80 3.24
C TYR A 213 -6.20 -14.04 3.23
N PHE A 214 -6.02 -14.65 2.07
CA PHE A 214 -5.21 -15.85 1.88
C PHE A 214 -3.84 -15.51 1.31
N GLY A 215 -2.77 -15.92 1.98
CA GLY A 215 -1.38 -15.65 1.60
C GLY A 215 -0.92 -14.23 1.89
N SER A 216 0.31 -13.94 1.52
CA SER A 216 0.95 -12.63 1.65
C SER A 216 1.25 -11.95 0.32
N VAL A 217 0.93 -12.57 -0.81
CA VAL A 217 1.17 -12.07 -2.16
C VAL A 217 -0.13 -11.81 -2.92
N SER A 218 -0.18 -10.69 -3.65
CA SER A 218 -1.30 -10.36 -4.54
C SER A 218 -0.99 -10.84 -5.95
N CYS A 219 -1.89 -11.64 -6.53
CA CYS A 219 -1.70 -12.17 -7.87
C CYS A 219 -3.04 -12.30 -8.63
N GLY A 220 -3.00 -12.31 -9.96
CA GLY A 220 -4.15 -12.56 -10.82
C GLY A 220 -5.29 -11.55 -10.72
N GLY A 221 -5.03 -10.35 -10.20
CA GLY A 221 -6.06 -9.34 -9.94
C GLY A 221 -6.81 -9.56 -8.62
N ASN A 222 -6.44 -10.58 -7.83
CA ASN A 222 -6.89 -10.72 -6.47
C ASN A 222 -6.15 -9.70 -5.59
N ALA A 223 -6.90 -8.73 -5.05
CA ALA A 223 -6.36 -7.72 -4.14
C ALA A 223 -6.45 -8.25 -2.71
N ILE A 224 -5.30 -8.42 -2.06
CA ILE A 224 -5.25 -8.74 -0.63
C ILE A 224 -5.70 -7.52 0.19
N SER A 225 -6.37 -7.77 1.30
CA SER A 225 -6.77 -6.74 2.26
C SER A 225 -5.56 -5.92 2.73
N PRO A 226 -5.63 -4.58 2.81
CA PRO A 226 -4.52 -3.78 3.30
C PRO A 226 -4.23 -3.98 4.81
N THR A 227 -5.15 -4.58 5.55
CA THR A 227 -5.06 -4.77 7.01
C THR A 227 -4.70 -6.21 7.38
N TYR A 228 -5.21 -7.18 6.61
CA TYR A 228 -5.02 -8.61 6.82
C TYR A 228 -4.31 -9.19 5.60
N ASN A 229 -3.02 -8.90 5.47
CA ASN A 229 -2.22 -9.15 4.27
C ASN A 229 -0.92 -9.92 4.52
N MET A 230 -0.73 -10.44 5.72
CA MET A 230 0.45 -11.22 6.07
C MET A 230 0.15 -12.74 6.15
N GLY A 231 -1.05 -13.16 5.72
CA GLY A 231 -1.46 -14.57 5.77
C GLY A 231 -1.88 -15.06 7.17
N ARG A 232 -1.95 -14.18 8.16
CA ARG A 232 -2.21 -14.52 9.57
C ARG A 232 -3.66 -14.84 9.89
N THR A 233 -4.56 -14.58 8.95
CA THR A 233 -5.91 -15.15 9.02
C THR A 233 -5.84 -16.67 9.02
N LEU A 234 -5.03 -17.26 8.13
CA LEU A 234 -4.91 -18.70 8.09
C LEU A 234 -4.10 -19.27 9.26
N THR A 235 -3.09 -18.56 9.75
CA THR A 235 -2.37 -18.92 10.99
C THR A 235 -3.34 -19.05 12.17
N HIS A 236 -4.28 -18.11 12.30
CA HIS A 236 -5.35 -18.13 13.30
C HIS A 236 -6.28 -19.35 13.11
N GLU A 237 -6.78 -19.56 11.91
CA GLU A 237 -7.72 -20.66 11.63
C GLU A 237 -7.06 -22.04 11.75
N VAL A 238 -5.78 -22.18 11.42
CA VAL A 238 -5.00 -23.40 11.68
C VAL A 238 -4.81 -23.64 13.17
N GLY A 239 -4.64 -22.58 13.96
CA GLY A 239 -4.68 -22.69 15.42
C GLY A 239 -5.96 -23.36 15.92
N HIS A 240 -7.13 -22.98 15.42
CA HIS A 240 -8.41 -23.65 15.71
C HIS A 240 -8.44 -25.11 15.22
N TYR A 241 -7.95 -25.35 14.02
CA TYR A 241 -7.84 -26.72 13.48
C TYR A 241 -7.00 -27.62 14.38
N LEU A 242 -6.00 -27.03 15.04
CA LEU A 242 -5.12 -27.71 16.01
C LEU A 242 -5.61 -27.60 17.47
N LEU A 243 -6.91 -27.34 17.67
CA LEU A 243 -7.59 -27.34 18.97
C LEU A 243 -7.32 -26.13 19.87
N LEU A 244 -6.90 -25.00 19.35
CA LEU A 244 -6.88 -23.75 20.10
C LEU A 244 -8.26 -23.08 20.06
N GLU A 245 -8.69 -22.54 21.21
CA GLU A 245 -9.81 -21.61 21.31
C GLU A 245 -9.32 -20.17 21.32
N HIS A 246 -10.23 -19.22 21.18
CA HIS A 246 -9.91 -17.81 21.40
C HIS A 246 -9.57 -17.55 22.86
N PRO A 247 -8.67 -16.59 23.20
CA PRO A 247 -8.30 -16.29 24.59
C PRO A 247 -9.46 -15.91 25.51
N TRP A 248 -10.60 -15.50 24.94
CA TRP A 248 -11.83 -15.21 25.71
C TRP A 248 -12.75 -16.43 25.87
N GLY A 249 -12.42 -17.59 25.32
CA GLY A 249 -13.23 -18.80 25.37
C GLY A 249 -14.71 -18.52 25.01
N GLY A 250 -15.63 -18.88 25.87
CA GLY A 250 -17.05 -18.58 25.71
C GLY A 250 -17.48 -17.12 26.02
N GLY A 251 -16.52 -16.23 26.30
CA GLY A 251 -16.73 -14.81 26.66
C GLY A 251 -16.96 -14.57 28.15
N GLY A 252 -16.51 -13.39 28.60
CA GLY A 252 -16.55 -12.96 29.99
C GLY A 252 -15.40 -13.47 30.85
N CYS A 253 -15.05 -12.72 31.88
CA CYS A 253 -13.88 -12.98 32.73
C CYS A 253 -13.93 -14.28 33.59
N ALA A 254 -14.91 -15.13 33.37
CA ALA A 254 -14.98 -16.46 33.99
C ALA A 254 -14.72 -17.59 32.98
N SER A 255 -14.60 -17.28 31.71
CA SER A 255 -14.23 -18.21 30.63
C SER A 255 -12.72 -18.28 30.46
N THR A 256 -12.24 -19.41 29.95
CA THR A 256 -10.84 -19.64 29.60
C THR A 256 -10.80 -20.39 28.26
N ASP A 257 -9.70 -20.31 27.56
CA ASP A 257 -9.36 -21.10 26.36
C ASP A 257 -8.68 -22.42 26.72
N ASP A 258 -8.68 -22.81 28.01
CA ASP A 258 -8.01 -23.99 28.53
C ASP A 258 -6.48 -24.02 28.30
N VAL A 259 -5.85 -22.84 28.12
CA VAL A 259 -4.39 -22.67 28.06
C VAL A 259 -3.95 -21.87 29.29
N ALA A 260 -2.99 -22.41 30.03
CA ALA A 260 -2.67 -21.89 31.37
C ALA A 260 -1.92 -20.55 31.36
N ASP A 261 -1.15 -20.25 30.33
CA ASP A 261 -0.33 -19.04 30.17
C ASP A 261 -1.00 -17.94 29.34
N THR A 262 -2.21 -18.16 28.83
CA THR A 262 -3.00 -17.12 28.18
C THR A 262 -3.81 -16.34 29.24
N PRO A 263 -3.67 -15.01 29.34
CA PRO A 263 -4.46 -14.20 30.26
C PRO A 263 -5.95 -14.21 29.90
N VAL A 264 -6.78 -14.44 30.92
CA VAL A 264 -8.24 -14.41 30.73
C VAL A 264 -8.70 -13.03 30.25
N THR A 265 -9.48 -12.99 29.19
CA THR A 265 -10.10 -11.79 28.62
C THR A 265 -11.60 -11.99 28.38
N ASP A 266 -12.40 -10.91 28.34
CA ASP A 266 -13.85 -11.02 28.14
C ASP A 266 -14.28 -10.94 26.67
N GLY A 267 -13.35 -10.69 25.75
CA GLY A 267 -13.62 -10.60 24.31
C GLY A 267 -12.39 -10.21 23.50
N PRO A 268 -12.53 -10.12 22.17
CA PRO A 268 -11.42 -9.86 21.24
C PRO A 268 -10.91 -8.43 21.33
N GLN A 269 -9.62 -8.25 21.02
CA GLN A 269 -9.02 -6.97 20.71
C GLN A 269 -9.00 -6.76 19.19
N PHE A 270 -9.30 -5.54 18.75
CA PHE A 270 -9.28 -5.16 17.33
C PHE A 270 -8.24 -4.06 17.05
N GLY A 271 -7.84 -3.95 15.78
CA GLY A 271 -6.86 -2.98 15.33
C GLY A 271 -5.45 -3.34 15.78
N CYS A 272 -4.59 -2.33 15.89
CA CYS A 272 -3.20 -2.52 16.31
C CYS A 272 -2.90 -1.69 17.56
N PRO A 273 -2.82 -2.30 18.76
CA PRO A 273 -2.53 -1.58 20.01
C PRO A 273 -1.15 -0.92 20.10
N ALA A 274 -0.23 -1.20 19.17
CA ALA A 274 1.07 -0.55 19.05
C ALA A 274 1.88 -0.48 20.35
N GLY A 275 1.99 -1.61 21.07
CA GLY A 275 2.76 -1.71 22.30
C GLY A 275 2.07 -1.15 23.55
N GLN A 276 0.76 -0.89 23.47
CA GLN A 276 -0.02 -0.44 24.63
C GLN A 276 -0.39 -1.63 25.53
N THR A 277 -0.35 -1.40 26.83
CA THR A 277 -0.92 -2.33 27.81
C THR A 277 -2.43 -2.17 27.83
N ILE A 278 -3.14 -3.13 27.27
CA ILE A 278 -4.59 -3.21 27.34
C ILE A 278 -4.95 -4.12 28.51
N VAL A 279 -5.69 -3.60 29.48
CA VAL A 279 -6.10 -4.37 30.67
C VAL A 279 -7.56 -4.75 30.54
N ASN A 280 -7.82 -6.05 30.64
CA ASN A 280 -9.14 -6.62 30.69
C ASN A 280 -9.16 -7.72 31.78
N CYS A 281 -10.27 -7.98 32.42
CA CYS A 281 -10.37 -8.99 33.49
C CYS A 281 -9.27 -8.88 34.57
N THR A 282 -8.80 -7.64 34.87
CA THR A 282 -7.78 -7.30 35.87
C THR A 282 -6.32 -7.58 35.49
N GLN A 283 -6.06 -8.02 34.29
CA GLN A 283 -4.68 -8.30 33.79
C GLN A 283 -4.51 -7.83 32.35
N PRO A 284 -3.25 -7.64 31.88
CA PRO A 284 -2.98 -7.35 30.48
C PRO A 284 -3.48 -8.50 29.58
N ILE A 285 -4.23 -8.18 28.53
CA ILE A 285 -4.62 -9.16 27.52
C ILE A 285 -3.44 -9.48 26.59
N LEU A 286 -3.37 -10.71 26.09
CA LEU A 286 -2.33 -11.17 25.17
C LEU A 286 -2.74 -10.88 23.71
N TRP A 287 -2.91 -9.58 23.39
CA TRP A 287 -3.35 -9.15 22.07
C TRP A 287 -2.40 -9.51 20.91
N PRO A 288 -1.07 -9.78 21.11
CA PRO A 288 -0.22 -10.20 20.01
C PRO A 288 -0.30 -11.68 19.65
N SER A 289 -1.09 -12.46 20.39
CA SER A 289 -1.34 -13.86 20.05
C SER A 289 -2.09 -13.98 18.72
N TYR A 290 -1.65 -14.89 17.85
CA TYR A 290 -2.38 -15.21 16.62
C TYR A 290 -3.84 -15.60 16.85
N MET A 291 -4.22 -15.99 18.06
CA MET A 291 -5.59 -16.34 18.41
C MET A 291 -6.47 -15.15 18.81
N ASP A 292 -5.97 -13.93 18.78
CA ASP A 292 -6.77 -12.70 18.95
C ASP A 292 -7.19 -12.09 17.59
N TYR A 293 -7.95 -11.00 17.59
CA TYR A 293 -8.54 -10.35 16.40
C TYR A 293 -7.86 -9.05 16.02
N CYS A 294 -6.63 -8.84 16.45
CA CYS A 294 -5.82 -7.71 16.02
C CYS A 294 -5.53 -7.77 14.52
N ASP A 295 -5.11 -6.63 13.95
CA ASP A 295 -4.62 -6.55 12.58
C ASP A 295 -3.37 -7.42 12.42
N ASP A 296 -3.13 -7.99 11.23
CA ASP A 296 -2.01 -8.91 11.00
C ASP A 296 -0.66 -8.34 11.48
N ALA A 297 -0.42 -7.05 11.25
CA ALA A 297 0.82 -6.37 11.67
C ALA A 297 1.04 -6.32 13.20
N CYS A 298 0.07 -6.77 13.99
CA CYS A 298 0.13 -6.77 15.45
C CYS A 298 -0.10 -8.17 16.08
N LEU A 299 -0.15 -9.20 15.26
CA LEU A 299 -0.20 -10.60 15.69
C LEU A 299 1.15 -11.23 15.36
N PHE A 300 1.93 -11.73 16.29
CA PHE A 300 3.27 -12.23 15.99
C PHE A 300 3.76 -13.39 16.84
N MET A 301 2.89 -14.01 17.66
CA MET A 301 3.33 -15.14 18.49
C MET A 301 2.18 -16.08 18.89
N PHE A 302 2.53 -17.31 19.17
CA PHE A 302 1.79 -18.23 20.04
C PHE A 302 2.49 -18.31 21.39
N SER A 303 1.74 -18.46 22.49
CA SER A 303 2.33 -18.75 23.79
C SER A 303 2.85 -20.19 23.87
N GLU A 304 3.75 -20.45 24.83
CA GLU A 304 4.27 -21.78 25.08
C GLU A 304 3.15 -22.81 25.27
N GLY A 305 2.16 -22.47 26.10
CA GLY A 305 1.02 -23.35 26.34
C GLY A 305 0.13 -23.58 25.12
N GLN A 306 -0.02 -22.57 24.24
CA GLN A 306 -0.70 -22.75 22.95
C GLN A 306 0.06 -23.73 22.05
N VAL A 307 1.38 -23.61 21.96
CA VAL A 307 2.22 -24.52 21.17
C VAL A 307 2.15 -25.94 21.73
N ASP A 308 2.33 -26.13 23.04
CA ASP A 308 2.26 -27.45 23.68
C ASP A 308 0.93 -28.17 23.42
N ARG A 309 -0.17 -27.40 23.43
CA ARG A 309 -1.50 -27.91 23.13
C ARG A 309 -1.63 -28.36 21.67
N MET A 310 -1.18 -27.55 20.73
CA MET A 310 -1.21 -27.87 19.31
C MET A 310 -0.38 -29.10 18.98
N GLU A 311 0.86 -29.17 19.46
CA GLU A 311 1.75 -30.31 19.26
C GLU A 311 1.16 -31.60 19.82
N THR A 312 0.65 -31.56 21.05
CA THR A 312 -0.02 -32.71 21.68
C THR A 312 -1.22 -33.17 20.86
N TYR A 313 -1.99 -32.20 20.29
CA TYR A 313 -3.12 -32.53 19.45
C TYR A 313 -2.71 -33.21 18.15
N VAL A 314 -1.69 -32.69 17.46
CA VAL A 314 -1.16 -33.30 16.23
C VAL A 314 -0.70 -34.73 16.48
N GLU A 315 0.06 -34.97 17.53
CA GLU A 315 0.60 -36.28 17.85
C GLU A 315 -0.44 -37.31 18.26
N THR A 316 -1.48 -36.87 18.94
CA THR A 316 -2.47 -37.82 19.48
C THR A 316 -3.68 -38.02 18.57
N SER A 317 -4.03 -36.99 17.80
CA SER A 317 -5.30 -36.93 17.07
C SER A 317 -5.17 -36.85 15.55
N LEU A 318 -3.99 -36.41 15.03
CA LEU A 318 -3.77 -36.18 13.59
C LEU A 318 -2.67 -37.07 13.00
N GLN A 319 -2.54 -38.29 13.52
CA GLN A 319 -1.56 -39.28 13.05
C GLN A 319 -1.70 -39.63 11.55
N ASN A 320 -2.89 -39.48 10.99
CA ASN A 320 -3.14 -39.67 9.56
C ASN A 320 -2.42 -38.60 8.73
N LEU A 321 -2.35 -37.33 9.18
CA LEU A 321 -1.58 -36.28 8.52
C LEU A 321 -0.09 -36.58 8.56
N LEU A 322 0.45 -36.89 9.75
CA LEU A 322 1.87 -37.23 9.93
C LEU A 322 2.29 -38.44 9.09
N THR A 323 1.45 -39.49 9.05
CA THR A 323 1.72 -40.68 8.24
C THR A 323 1.69 -40.35 6.75
N HIS A 324 0.77 -39.49 6.32
CA HIS A 324 0.63 -39.11 4.92
C HIS A 324 1.79 -38.22 4.46
N ALA A 325 2.31 -37.36 5.32
CA ALA A 325 3.44 -36.48 5.04
C ALA A 325 4.67 -37.24 4.53
N VAL A 326 4.95 -38.43 5.08
CA VAL A 326 6.09 -39.25 4.67
C VAL A 326 6.05 -39.60 3.16
N THR A 327 4.87 -39.66 2.57
CA THR A 327 4.69 -40.03 1.15
C THR A 327 4.28 -38.89 0.26
N SER A 328 3.85 -37.75 0.82
CA SER A 328 3.27 -36.61 0.08
C SER A 328 4.19 -35.40 0.03
N CYS A 329 5.08 -35.25 1.02
CA CYS A 329 6.02 -34.15 1.11
C CYS A 329 7.41 -34.64 0.64
N GLN A 330 7.80 -34.22 -0.54
CA GLN A 330 9.15 -34.49 -1.03
C GLN A 330 10.22 -33.81 -0.16
N GLU A 331 9.83 -32.78 0.57
CA GLU A 331 10.70 -31.92 1.40
C GLU A 331 11.02 -32.48 2.80
N THR A 332 10.63 -33.72 3.14
CA THR A 332 11.05 -34.33 4.42
C THR A 332 12.57 -34.48 4.56
N LEU A 333 13.29 -34.41 3.43
CA LEU A 333 14.74 -34.34 3.38
C LEU A 333 15.25 -32.89 3.47
N CYS A 334 14.38 -31.90 3.31
CA CYS A 334 14.75 -30.47 3.18
C CYS A 334 14.48 -29.65 4.44
N ILE A 335 14.03 -30.28 5.53
CA ILE A 335 13.73 -29.58 6.78
C ILE A 335 15.03 -29.05 7.39
N GLY A 336 15.03 -27.74 7.72
CA GLY A 336 16.21 -27.07 8.23
C GLY A 336 17.25 -26.73 7.16
N PHE A 337 16.93 -26.93 5.87
CA PHE A 337 17.75 -26.40 4.79
C PHE A 337 17.36 -24.96 4.49
N ASP A 338 18.27 -24.04 4.76
CA ASP A 338 18.08 -22.61 4.58
C ASP A 338 19.34 -21.98 3.99
N ALA A 339 19.22 -20.73 3.49
CA ALA A 339 20.35 -19.97 2.98
C ALA A 339 20.29 -18.52 3.45
N SER A 340 21.41 -17.99 3.85
CA SER A 340 21.58 -16.56 4.13
C SER A 340 22.51 -15.93 3.10
N LEU A 341 22.28 -14.65 2.76
CA LEU A 341 23.08 -13.89 1.83
C LEU A 341 23.87 -12.81 2.56
N ALA A 342 25.17 -12.74 2.28
CA ALA A 342 26.01 -11.60 2.65
C ALA A 342 26.26 -10.78 1.39
N LEU A 343 25.99 -9.47 1.46
CA LEU A 343 26.01 -8.57 0.32
C LEU A 343 27.16 -7.57 0.46
N SER A 344 27.78 -7.22 -0.65
CA SER A 344 28.63 -6.05 -0.82
C SER A 344 28.17 -5.33 -2.06
N ASP A 345 27.70 -4.11 -1.89
CA ASP A 345 27.17 -3.30 -2.96
C ASP A 345 28.24 -2.99 -4.02
N GLU A 346 27.80 -2.64 -5.22
CA GLU A 346 28.67 -2.24 -6.31
C GLU A 346 29.30 -0.89 -5.96
N SER A 347 30.65 -0.81 -6.02
CA SER A 347 31.30 0.49 -5.98
C SER A 347 31.05 1.23 -7.30
N CYS A 348 31.23 2.52 -7.29
CA CYS A 348 31.10 3.31 -8.51
C CYS A 348 32.18 3.05 -9.57
N ALA A 349 33.25 2.28 -9.24
CA ALA A 349 34.17 1.74 -10.23
C ALA A 349 33.51 0.72 -11.16
N GLY A 350 32.37 0.17 -10.72
CA GLY A 350 31.49 -0.70 -11.49
C GLY A 350 31.93 -2.16 -11.54
N ASN A 351 30.94 -3.04 -11.63
CA ASN A 351 31.14 -4.49 -11.79
C ASN A 351 31.97 -5.14 -10.67
N ASP A 352 31.84 -4.72 -9.43
CA ASP A 352 32.55 -5.26 -8.27
C ASP A 352 31.63 -5.67 -7.11
N GLY A 353 30.32 -5.58 -7.30
CA GLY A 353 29.34 -6.09 -6.35
C GLY A 353 29.51 -7.58 -6.08
N VAL A 354 29.23 -8.01 -4.85
CA VAL A 354 29.42 -9.39 -4.40
C VAL A 354 28.21 -9.88 -3.65
N ILE A 355 27.76 -11.09 -3.97
CA ILE A 355 26.80 -11.85 -3.17
C ILE A 355 27.46 -13.14 -2.73
N ALA A 356 27.54 -13.39 -1.42
CA ALA A 356 28.00 -14.64 -0.86
C ALA A 356 26.84 -15.38 -0.20
N ALA A 357 26.50 -16.57 -0.65
CA ALA A 357 25.45 -17.41 -0.11
C ALA A 357 26.03 -18.39 0.91
N ASN A 358 25.39 -18.49 2.08
CA ASN A 358 25.75 -19.47 3.10
C ASN A 358 24.56 -20.42 3.29
N ALA A 359 24.76 -21.69 2.97
CA ALA A 359 23.78 -22.74 3.24
C ALA A 359 23.84 -23.13 4.72
N VAL A 360 22.68 -23.41 5.29
CA VAL A 360 22.52 -23.92 6.66
C VAL A 360 21.63 -25.16 6.58
N GLY A 361 22.05 -26.26 7.21
CA GLY A 361 21.33 -27.54 7.09
C GLY A 361 21.48 -28.18 5.70
N GLY A 362 20.65 -29.18 5.38
CA GLY A 362 20.75 -29.97 4.16
C GLY A 362 21.98 -30.89 4.11
N GLU A 363 22.22 -31.53 2.96
CA GLU A 363 23.32 -32.48 2.75
C GLU A 363 24.33 -31.93 1.73
N GLU A 364 25.61 -31.87 2.08
CA GLU A 364 26.70 -31.47 1.17
C GLU A 364 26.95 -32.53 0.07
N PRO A 365 27.35 -32.15 -1.17
CA PRO A 365 27.74 -30.80 -1.62
C PRO A 365 26.57 -29.94 -2.05
N TYR A 366 26.70 -28.62 -1.82
CA TYR A 366 25.72 -27.64 -2.30
C TYR A 366 26.05 -27.11 -3.68
N ALA A 367 25.04 -26.89 -4.48
CA ALA A 367 25.11 -26.17 -5.74
C ALA A 367 24.51 -24.77 -5.58
N TYR A 368 25.11 -23.77 -6.22
CA TYR A 368 24.70 -22.37 -6.12
C TYR A 368 24.41 -21.80 -7.50
N ALA A 369 23.31 -21.10 -7.66
CA ALA A 369 22.93 -20.41 -8.87
C ALA A 369 22.49 -18.97 -8.54
N CYS A 370 22.87 -17.99 -9.39
CA CYS A 370 22.48 -16.60 -9.28
C CYS A 370 21.86 -16.15 -10.60
N SER A 371 20.69 -15.51 -10.54
CA SER A 371 19.97 -15.00 -11.71
C SER A 371 19.42 -13.58 -11.44
N PRO A 372 19.65 -12.61 -12.36
CA PRO A 372 20.64 -12.65 -13.45
C PRO A 372 22.05 -12.67 -12.87
N GLY A 373 22.98 -13.43 -13.45
CA GLY A 373 24.35 -13.42 -12.95
C GLY A 373 25.25 -14.47 -13.55
N PRO A 374 26.53 -14.45 -13.19
CA PRO A 374 27.51 -15.43 -13.65
C PRO A 374 27.26 -16.80 -12.99
N SER A 375 27.51 -17.88 -13.72
CA SER A 375 27.62 -19.20 -13.13
C SER A 375 28.87 -19.24 -12.26
N ALA A 376 28.71 -19.43 -10.95
CA ALA A 376 29.83 -19.60 -10.04
C ALA A 376 30.09 -21.11 -9.80
N SER A 377 31.33 -21.49 -9.57
CA SER A 377 31.70 -22.83 -9.12
C SER A 377 31.69 -22.96 -7.58
N GLY A 378 31.15 -21.99 -6.87
CA GLY A 378 31.10 -21.91 -5.42
C GLY A 378 30.02 -20.94 -4.96
N ASN A 379 30.01 -20.63 -3.68
CA ASN A 379 28.97 -19.84 -3.00
C ASN A 379 29.14 -18.32 -3.11
N VAL A 380 30.12 -17.81 -3.89
CA VAL A 380 30.40 -16.38 -4.01
C VAL A 380 30.26 -15.94 -5.46
N PHE A 381 29.38 -14.99 -5.70
CA PHE A 381 29.15 -14.35 -6.99
C PHE A 381 29.80 -12.98 -6.98
N ASN A 382 30.78 -12.78 -7.83
CA ASN A 382 31.54 -11.54 -7.94
C ASN A 382 31.28 -10.86 -9.29
N GLY A 383 31.61 -9.57 -9.36
CA GLY A 383 31.50 -8.82 -10.59
C GLY A 383 30.05 -8.47 -10.93
N LEU A 384 29.22 -8.32 -9.92
CA LEU A 384 27.82 -7.97 -10.05
C LEU A 384 27.67 -6.44 -10.15
N VAL A 385 26.66 -6.02 -10.89
CA VAL A 385 26.24 -4.62 -10.98
C VAL A 385 25.07 -4.37 -10.02
N GLU A 386 24.66 -3.13 -9.84
CA GLU A 386 23.42 -2.80 -9.14
C GLU A 386 22.23 -3.54 -9.77
N GLY A 387 21.30 -4.00 -8.95
CA GLY A 387 20.12 -4.72 -9.41
C GLY A 387 19.57 -5.72 -8.42
N ILE A 388 18.50 -6.37 -8.84
CA ILE A 388 17.84 -7.43 -8.06
C ILE A 388 18.34 -8.78 -8.56
N TYR A 389 18.76 -9.62 -7.63
CA TYR A 389 19.30 -10.94 -7.87
C TYR A 389 18.48 -11.98 -7.12
N SER A 390 18.33 -13.15 -7.71
CA SER A 390 17.77 -14.35 -7.08
C SER A 390 18.87 -15.40 -6.95
N VAL A 391 19.17 -15.81 -5.73
CA VAL A 391 20.20 -16.83 -5.46
C VAL A 391 19.50 -18.10 -4.99
N THR A 392 19.67 -19.18 -5.75
CA THR A 392 19.16 -20.50 -5.43
C THR A 392 20.31 -21.38 -4.94
N VAL A 393 20.13 -22.01 -3.80
CA VAL A 393 21.04 -23.01 -3.25
C VAL A 393 20.35 -24.36 -3.31
N THR A 394 21.02 -25.36 -3.85
CA THR A 394 20.51 -26.74 -3.97
C THR A 394 21.44 -27.68 -3.22
N ASP A 395 20.93 -28.53 -2.37
CA ASP A 395 21.71 -29.56 -1.66
C ASP A 395 21.87 -30.86 -2.47
N GLN A 396 22.59 -31.84 -1.94
CA GLN A 396 22.81 -33.13 -2.62
C GLN A 396 21.49 -33.92 -2.81
N ASN A 397 20.50 -33.70 -1.97
CA ASN A 397 19.20 -34.37 -2.05
C ASN A 397 18.23 -33.71 -3.03
N GLY A 398 18.64 -32.57 -3.63
CA GLY A 398 17.81 -31.80 -4.55
C GLY A 398 16.89 -30.79 -3.85
N CYS A 399 17.10 -30.54 -2.55
CA CYS A 399 16.42 -29.46 -1.84
C CYS A 399 16.89 -28.11 -2.35
N GLU A 400 15.96 -27.21 -2.61
CA GLU A 400 16.26 -25.87 -3.11
C GLU A 400 15.72 -24.82 -2.16
N VAL A 401 16.55 -23.84 -1.85
CA VAL A 401 16.15 -22.59 -1.19
C VAL A 401 16.56 -21.42 -2.04
N THR A 402 15.67 -20.47 -2.24
CA THR A 402 15.91 -19.29 -3.08
C THR A 402 15.74 -18.03 -2.24
N GLN A 403 16.77 -17.19 -2.26
CA GLN A 403 16.80 -15.90 -1.57
C GLN A 403 16.95 -14.76 -2.59
N SER A 404 16.24 -13.65 -2.36
CA SER A 404 16.38 -12.45 -3.18
C SER A 404 17.32 -11.45 -2.54
N ALA A 405 18.16 -10.81 -3.36
CA ALA A 405 19.09 -9.78 -2.92
C ALA A 405 18.98 -8.56 -3.84
N THR A 406 19.07 -7.36 -3.27
CA THR A 406 19.23 -6.13 -4.03
C THR A 406 20.61 -5.57 -3.75
N LEU A 407 21.41 -5.39 -4.81
CA LEU A 407 22.66 -4.65 -4.74
C LEU A 407 22.40 -3.21 -5.19
N PHE A 408 22.90 -2.28 -4.44
CA PHE A 408 22.88 -0.86 -4.78
C PHE A 408 24.24 -0.46 -5.34
N ARG A 409 24.27 0.65 -6.08
CA ARG A 409 25.50 1.31 -6.43
C ARG A 409 25.85 2.31 -5.33
N ASP A 410 27.09 2.23 -4.85
CA ASP A 410 27.58 3.15 -3.81
C ASP A 410 27.90 4.51 -4.45
N GLU A 411 26.87 5.33 -4.64
CA GLU A 411 26.99 6.68 -5.19
C GLU A 411 27.09 7.69 -4.04
N PRO A 412 27.98 8.72 -4.20
CA PRO A 412 28.09 9.77 -3.19
C PRO A 412 26.74 10.46 -2.95
N ALA A 413 26.28 10.48 -1.72
CA ALA A 413 25.08 11.18 -1.34
C ALA A 413 25.37 12.69 -1.19
N LEU A 414 24.60 13.53 -1.90
CA LEU A 414 24.67 14.98 -1.84
C LEU A 414 23.50 15.55 -1.06
N SER A 415 23.77 16.59 -0.29
CA SER A 415 22.74 17.37 0.39
C SER A 415 22.83 18.83 0.01
N LEU A 416 21.68 19.45 -0.23
CA LEU A 416 21.57 20.91 -0.36
C LEU A 416 21.75 21.54 1.03
N VAL A 417 22.71 22.47 1.15
CA VAL A 417 22.96 23.24 2.37
C VAL A 417 22.16 24.53 2.33
N GLN A 418 22.20 25.23 1.20
CA GLN A 418 21.50 26.48 0.99
C GLN A 418 21.08 26.62 -0.47
N VAL A 419 19.91 27.20 -0.69
CA VAL A 419 19.45 27.70 -1.98
C VAL A 419 18.86 29.07 -1.74
N ASP A 420 19.44 30.09 -2.40
CA ASP A 420 18.89 31.43 -2.41
C ASP A 420 18.34 31.73 -3.81
N ASP A 421 17.14 32.26 -3.83
CA ASP A 421 16.45 32.57 -5.06
C ASP A 421 17.00 33.85 -5.72
N GLU A 422 16.85 33.91 -7.04
CA GLU A 422 17.16 35.09 -7.81
C GLU A 422 16.04 36.13 -7.67
N TYR A 423 16.39 37.38 -7.67
CA TYR A 423 15.42 38.46 -7.70
C TYR A 423 15.43 39.15 -9.07
N CYS A 424 14.33 38.98 -9.81
CA CYS A 424 14.10 39.70 -11.09
C CYS A 424 15.23 39.55 -12.14
N SER A 425 15.73 38.35 -12.30
CA SER A 425 16.77 38.01 -13.32
C SER A 425 18.09 38.80 -13.14
N ASP A 426 18.41 39.19 -11.91
CA ASP A 426 19.65 39.94 -11.61
C ASP A 426 20.89 39.04 -11.42
N GLY A 427 20.71 37.72 -11.47
CA GLY A 427 21.79 36.75 -11.31
C GLY A 427 22.31 36.68 -9.87
N THR A 428 21.45 36.88 -8.88
CA THR A 428 21.82 36.80 -7.45
C THR A 428 21.61 35.44 -6.85
N GLY A 429 21.03 34.49 -7.59
CA GLY A 429 20.78 33.12 -7.12
C GLY A 429 22.06 32.44 -6.63
N PHE A 430 21.90 31.62 -5.59
CA PHE A 430 22.98 30.90 -4.94
C PHE A 430 22.55 29.46 -4.62
N VAL A 431 23.45 28.50 -4.78
CA VAL A 431 23.28 27.09 -4.39
C VAL A 431 24.54 26.65 -3.67
N GLU A 432 24.38 26.04 -2.51
CA GLU A 432 25.45 25.37 -1.77
C GLU A 432 25.09 23.92 -1.52
N VAL A 433 25.99 23.03 -1.87
CA VAL A 433 25.86 21.57 -1.67
C VAL A 433 27.07 21.02 -0.92
N ILE A 434 26.83 19.93 -0.21
CA ILE A 434 27.87 19.17 0.47
C ILE A 434 27.69 17.68 0.19
N ALA A 435 28.80 16.98 -0.04
CA ALA A 435 28.80 15.52 -0.03
C ALA A 435 28.84 14.99 1.41
N ASN A 436 28.04 13.97 1.69
CA ASN A 436 27.89 13.43 3.06
C ASN A 436 29.03 12.48 3.48
N GLU A 437 30.09 12.41 2.68
CA GLU A 437 31.26 11.56 2.92
C GLU A 437 32.51 12.40 3.25
N SER A 438 33.50 11.77 3.86
CA SER A 438 34.72 12.44 4.33
C SER A 438 35.83 12.55 3.25
N THR A 439 35.60 12.09 2.05
CA THR A 439 36.59 12.18 0.94
C THR A 439 36.54 13.53 0.25
N PRO A 440 37.63 14.04 -0.32
CA PRO A 440 37.57 15.28 -1.10
C PRO A 440 36.75 15.09 -2.38
N PHE A 441 35.86 16.07 -2.63
CA PHE A 441 35.02 16.11 -3.80
C PHE A 441 35.32 17.34 -4.66
N GLU A 442 35.10 17.20 -5.97
CA GLU A 442 34.93 18.31 -6.91
C GLU A 442 33.46 18.41 -7.30
N TYR A 443 32.93 19.62 -7.37
CA TYR A 443 31.53 19.90 -7.63
C TYR A 443 31.35 20.60 -8.98
N SER A 444 30.31 20.30 -9.69
CA SER A 444 29.92 20.91 -10.96
C SER A 444 28.44 21.26 -10.94
N ILE A 445 28.08 22.45 -11.42
CA ILE A 445 26.68 22.90 -11.60
C ILE A 445 26.27 22.92 -13.07
N ASP A 446 27.19 22.68 -13.98
CA ASP A 446 27.01 22.74 -15.44
C ASP A 446 27.09 21.36 -16.14
N GLY A 447 26.78 20.30 -15.37
CA GLY A 447 26.75 18.92 -15.88
C GLY A 447 28.13 18.33 -16.14
N GLY A 448 29.14 18.69 -15.33
CA GLY A 448 30.50 18.14 -15.42
C GLY A 448 31.41 18.85 -16.42
N VAL A 449 31.04 20.04 -16.91
CA VAL A 449 31.87 20.82 -17.83
C VAL A 449 32.94 21.59 -17.07
N THR A 450 32.58 22.22 -15.95
CA THR A 450 33.53 22.88 -15.06
C THR A 450 33.41 22.32 -13.63
N TRP A 451 34.55 22.21 -12.95
CA TRP A 451 34.64 21.63 -11.62
C TRP A 451 35.27 22.60 -10.62
N SER A 452 34.74 22.59 -9.41
CA SER A 452 35.20 23.39 -8.27
C SER A 452 35.39 22.50 -7.05
N LEU A 453 36.40 22.81 -6.24
CA LEU A 453 36.58 22.17 -4.92
C LEU A 453 35.59 22.71 -3.87
N ASP A 454 34.93 23.80 -4.17
CA ASP A 454 33.90 24.43 -3.33
C ASP A 454 32.52 24.07 -3.94
N GLY A 455 31.64 23.55 -3.09
CA GLY A 455 30.26 23.23 -3.47
C GLY A 455 29.33 24.45 -3.49
N ALA A 456 29.87 25.67 -3.45
CA ALA A 456 29.11 26.90 -3.43
C ALA A 456 29.12 27.59 -4.81
N PHE A 457 27.95 27.85 -5.36
CA PHE A 457 27.74 28.44 -6.67
C PHE A 457 26.91 29.75 -6.53
N SER A 458 27.44 30.82 -7.02
CA SER A 458 26.79 32.15 -6.99
C SER A 458 26.62 32.70 -8.38
N GLY A 459 25.80 33.71 -8.53
CA GLY A 459 25.57 34.36 -9.81
C GLY A 459 24.61 33.55 -10.70
N LEU A 460 23.70 32.78 -10.10
CA LEU A 460 22.78 31.92 -10.79
C LEU A 460 21.51 32.66 -11.19
N HIS A 461 21.04 32.39 -12.40
CA HIS A 461 19.72 32.77 -12.84
C HIS A 461 18.68 31.71 -12.45
N GLY A 462 17.41 32.15 -12.35
CA GLY A 462 16.32 31.21 -12.06
C GLY A 462 16.30 30.01 -12.99
N GLY A 463 16.19 28.83 -12.42
CA GLY A 463 16.22 27.57 -13.17
C GLY A 463 16.44 26.36 -12.26
N THR A 464 16.41 25.21 -12.90
CA THR A 464 16.73 23.92 -12.26
C THR A 464 18.16 23.55 -12.59
N PHE A 465 18.95 23.28 -11.55
CA PHE A 465 20.36 22.92 -11.65
C PHE A 465 20.54 21.49 -11.13
N ASN A 466 21.15 20.65 -11.95
CA ASN A 466 21.62 19.34 -11.51
C ASN A 466 23.07 19.46 -11.07
N VAL A 467 23.28 19.56 -9.75
CA VAL A 467 24.63 19.67 -9.18
C VAL A 467 25.21 18.28 -9.04
N VAL A 468 26.36 18.05 -9.63
CA VAL A 468 27.11 16.80 -9.59
C VAL A 468 28.33 16.97 -8.69
N ALA A 469 28.63 16.00 -7.85
CA ALA A 469 29.91 15.92 -7.15
C ALA A 469 30.63 14.63 -7.53
N MET A 470 31.93 14.72 -7.72
CA MET A 470 32.81 13.61 -8.10
C MET A 470 33.95 13.49 -7.10
N ASN A 471 34.19 12.30 -6.60
CA ASN A 471 35.35 12.02 -5.74
C ASN A 471 36.62 11.69 -6.56
N ALA A 472 37.75 11.51 -5.86
CA ALA A 472 39.04 11.21 -6.50
C ALA A 472 39.08 9.87 -7.25
N THR A 473 38.13 8.97 -7.02
CA THR A 473 38.01 7.68 -7.72
C THR A 473 37.11 7.76 -8.96
N GLY A 474 36.49 8.91 -9.22
CA GLY A 474 35.60 9.13 -10.34
C GLY A 474 34.14 8.77 -10.05
N CYS A 475 33.77 8.60 -8.80
CA CYS A 475 32.38 8.37 -8.38
C CYS A 475 31.61 9.67 -8.40
N GLU A 476 30.46 9.67 -9.09
CA GLU A 476 29.59 10.81 -9.21
C GLU A 476 28.28 10.59 -8.43
N GLY A 477 27.86 11.60 -7.71
CA GLY A 477 26.53 11.72 -7.16
C GLY A 477 25.89 13.03 -7.62
N ALA A 478 24.59 13.14 -7.61
CA ALA A 478 23.90 14.32 -8.06
C ALA A 478 22.74 14.72 -7.14
N VAL A 479 22.45 16.02 -7.12
CA VAL A 479 21.27 16.58 -6.45
C VAL A 479 20.69 17.71 -7.29
N GLU A 480 19.38 17.76 -7.37
CA GLU A 480 18.67 18.83 -8.06
C GLU A 480 18.44 20.02 -7.11
N ALA A 481 18.82 21.23 -7.57
CA ALA A 481 18.55 22.48 -6.90
C ALA A 481 17.69 23.38 -7.80
N VAL A 482 16.68 24.00 -7.24
CA VAL A 482 15.79 24.90 -7.98
C VAL A 482 15.95 26.30 -7.41
N VAL A 483 16.51 27.20 -8.21
CA VAL A 483 16.55 28.63 -7.93
C VAL A 483 15.31 29.26 -8.56
N GLN A 484 14.46 29.87 -7.74
CA GLN A 484 13.28 30.56 -8.24
C GLN A 484 13.68 31.97 -8.71
N ASN A 485 12.98 32.49 -9.71
CA ASN A 485 13.07 33.91 -10.05
C ASN A 485 11.92 34.63 -9.33
N GLU A 486 12.20 35.21 -8.20
CA GLU A 486 11.21 35.93 -7.40
C GLU A 486 11.05 37.38 -7.85
N SER A 487 9.83 37.86 -7.94
CA SER A 487 9.47 39.23 -8.14
C SER A 487 8.31 39.62 -7.22
N ASN A 488 8.50 40.65 -6.41
CA ASN A 488 7.43 41.27 -5.63
C ASN A 488 6.70 42.36 -6.42
N LEU A 489 7.07 42.55 -7.70
CA LEU A 489 6.48 43.58 -8.55
C LEU A 489 5.04 43.19 -8.90
N THR A 490 4.11 44.04 -8.53
CA THR A 490 2.69 43.91 -8.85
C THR A 490 2.11 45.23 -9.32
N ILE A 491 1.08 45.16 -10.15
CA ILE A 491 0.34 46.37 -10.59
C ILE A 491 -0.95 46.45 -9.78
N SER A 492 -1.26 47.63 -9.29
CA SER A 492 -2.58 48.00 -8.79
C SER A 492 -3.08 49.25 -9.52
N PHE A 493 -4.37 49.43 -9.56
CA PHE A 493 -4.98 50.60 -10.21
C PHE A 493 -5.56 51.54 -9.14
N ALA A 494 -4.97 52.73 -9.04
CA ALA A 494 -5.33 53.67 -8.00
C ALA A 494 -6.52 54.55 -8.38
N GLU A 495 -6.58 54.93 -9.63
CA GLU A 495 -7.64 55.79 -10.15
C GLU A 495 -8.12 55.23 -11.49
N LYS A 496 -9.42 55.15 -11.67
CA LYS A 496 -10.06 54.72 -12.91
C LYS A 496 -11.21 55.68 -13.24
N SER A 497 -11.23 56.18 -14.46
CA SER A 497 -12.35 56.92 -14.98
C SER A 497 -12.89 56.24 -16.23
N ASN A 498 -14.14 55.87 -16.20
CA ASN A 498 -14.83 55.32 -17.34
C ASN A 498 -15.18 56.37 -18.38
N VAL A 499 -15.43 55.95 -19.61
CA VAL A 499 -15.91 56.84 -20.69
C VAL A 499 -17.33 57.27 -20.37
N ASN A 500 -17.55 58.58 -20.36
CA ASN A 500 -18.87 59.16 -20.10
C ASN A 500 -19.57 59.68 -21.36
N CYS A 501 -18.85 59.70 -22.50
CA CYS A 501 -19.39 60.06 -23.80
C CYS A 501 -18.89 59.08 -24.84
N THR A 502 -19.82 58.35 -25.53
CA THR A 502 -19.51 57.24 -26.44
C THR A 502 -18.68 57.61 -27.68
N TRP A 503 -18.55 58.92 -27.99
CA TRP A 503 -17.75 59.45 -29.11
C TRP A 503 -16.48 60.16 -28.65
N PHE A 504 -16.18 60.15 -27.38
CA PHE A 504 -14.95 60.67 -26.84
C PHE A 504 -14.18 59.54 -26.14
N ASP A 505 -12.93 59.43 -26.48
CA ASP A 505 -11.98 58.58 -25.77
C ASP A 505 -11.51 59.36 -24.53
N ASN A 506 -12.36 59.43 -23.51
CA ASN A 506 -12.08 60.16 -22.29
C ASN A 506 -11.91 59.30 -21.03
N GLY A 507 -11.83 58.01 -21.23
CA GLY A 507 -11.43 57.09 -20.17
C GLY A 507 -9.99 57.32 -19.71
N SER A 508 -9.71 57.03 -18.49
CA SER A 508 -8.36 57.10 -17.96
C SER A 508 -8.11 56.07 -16.85
N ILE A 509 -6.86 55.71 -16.68
CA ILE A 509 -6.40 54.86 -15.61
C ILE A 509 -5.09 55.38 -15.04
N ARG A 510 -4.87 55.13 -13.74
CA ARG A 510 -3.59 55.31 -13.09
C ARG A 510 -3.13 54.00 -12.50
N ALA A 511 -2.17 53.37 -13.15
CA ALA A 511 -1.48 52.21 -12.66
C ALA A 511 -0.39 52.59 -11.62
N GLN A 512 -0.22 51.77 -10.62
CA GLN A 512 0.83 51.87 -9.61
C GLN A 512 1.58 50.56 -9.54
N ALA A 513 2.89 50.64 -9.59
CA ALA A 513 3.78 49.51 -9.34
C ALA A 513 4.04 49.39 -7.84
N ASN A 514 3.72 48.24 -7.27
CA ASN A 514 4.02 47.94 -5.88
C ASN A 514 5.19 46.97 -5.83
N GLY A 515 6.13 47.17 -4.90
CA GLY A 515 7.35 46.37 -4.79
C GLY A 515 8.43 46.70 -5.82
N ALA A 516 8.23 47.72 -6.65
CA ALA A 516 9.15 48.14 -7.72
C ALA A 516 10.36 48.89 -7.23
N LEU A 517 11.49 48.67 -7.90
CA LEU A 517 12.68 49.54 -7.81
C LEU A 517 12.57 50.68 -8.84
N ALA A 518 12.61 51.95 -8.35
CA ALA A 518 12.54 53.11 -9.25
C ALA A 518 13.84 53.29 -10.06
N PRO A 519 13.78 53.78 -11.31
CA PRO A 519 12.60 54.18 -12.05
C PRO A 519 11.76 53.01 -12.60
N VAL A 520 10.47 53.26 -12.80
CA VAL A 520 9.54 52.29 -13.43
C VAL A 520 9.06 52.84 -14.77
N SER A 521 8.82 51.94 -15.72
CA SER A 521 8.21 52.22 -17.01
C SER A 521 6.97 51.37 -17.18
N PHE A 522 5.85 51.99 -17.51
CA PHE A 522 4.59 51.31 -17.82
C PHE A 522 4.35 51.34 -19.33
N VAL A 523 3.85 50.26 -19.88
CA VAL A 523 3.49 50.14 -21.29
C VAL A 523 2.05 49.65 -21.36
N LEU A 524 1.18 50.41 -22.03
CA LEU A 524 -0.20 49.99 -22.32
C LEU A 524 -0.27 49.13 -23.56
N SER A 525 -1.22 48.21 -23.61
CA SER A 525 -1.54 47.49 -24.83
C SER A 525 -1.80 48.42 -26.01
N GLY A 526 -0.95 48.35 -27.01
CA GLY A 526 -0.92 49.32 -28.12
C GLY A 526 0.38 50.12 -28.21
N GLY A 527 1.28 49.99 -27.20
CA GLY A 527 2.64 50.53 -27.22
C GLY A 527 2.76 51.96 -26.66
N GLU A 528 1.77 52.49 -25.98
CA GLU A 528 1.88 53.76 -25.26
C GLU A 528 2.67 53.57 -23.97
N GLU A 529 3.71 54.37 -23.78
CA GLU A 529 4.61 54.32 -22.63
C GLU A 529 4.32 55.45 -21.63
N SER A 530 4.42 55.17 -20.33
CA SER A 530 4.23 56.15 -19.26
C SER A 530 5.13 55.86 -18.06
N ASN A 531 5.94 56.80 -17.65
CA ASN A 531 6.74 56.71 -16.42
C ASN A 531 5.93 57.06 -15.15
N SER A 532 4.73 57.60 -15.32
CA SER A 532 3.83 57.97 -14.21
C SER A 532 2.70 56.97 -14.00
N GLY A 533 2.56 56.00 -14.89
CA GLY A 533 1.46 55.02 -14.90
C GLY A 533 0.10 55.62 -15.29
N VAL A 534 0.09 56.87 -15.77
CA VAL A 534 -1.16 57.53 -16.18
C VAL A 534 -1.37 57.34 -17.68
N PHE A 535 -2.53 56.78 -18.04
CA PHE A 535 -2.99 56.66 -19.41
C PHE A 535 -4.34 57.34 -19.52
N SER A 536 -4.50 58.15 -20.56
CA SER A 536 -5.68 59.00 -20.78
C SER A 536 -6.16 58.86 -22.22
N PHE A 537 -7.34 59.32 -22.49
CA PHE A 537 -7.98 59.21 -23.81
C PHE A 537 -8.25 57.77 -24.24
N LEU A 538 -8.64 56.94 -23.27
CA LEU A 538 -8.98 55.56 -23.52
C LEU A 538 -10.47 55.41 -23.99
N SER A 539 -10.69 54.61 -25.00
CA SER A 539 -12.01 54.15 -25.42
C SER A 539 -12.57 53.11 -24.46
N VAL A 540 -13.84 52.75 -24.63
CA VAL A 540 -14.40 51.55 -23.97
C VAL A 540 -13.68 50.31 -24.49
N GLY A 541 -13.17 49.47 -23.60
CA GLY A 541 -12.44 48.27 -23.96
C GLY A 541 -11.64 47.62 -22.83
N SER A 542 -11.05 46.50 -23.14
CA SER A 542 -10.09 45.81 -22.23
C SER A 542 -8.66 46.18 -22.63
N TYR A 543 -7.89 46.54 -21.64
CA TYR A 543 -6.51 46.95 -21.78
C TYR A 543 -5.60 46.14 -20.88
N GLU A 544 -4.38 45.93 -21.30
CA GLU A 544 -3.33 45.32 -20.51
C GLU A 544 -2.23 46.35 -20.27
N VAL A 545 -1.77 46.47 -19.03
CA VAL A 545 -0.61 47.30 -18.65
C VAL A 545 0.50 46.37 -18.20
N ALA A 546 1.62 46.48 -18.84
CA ALA A 546 2.89 45.93 -18.37
C ALA A 546 3.69 47.03 -17.65
N VAL A 547 4.43 46.62 -16.63
CA VAL A 547 5.41 47.50 -15.95
C VAL A 547 6.75 46.79 -15.90
N GLU A 548 7.82 47.55 -16.10
CA GLU A 548 9.19 47.14 -15.91
C GLU A 548 9.85 48.10 -14.92
N ASP A 549 10.60 47.56 -13.97
CA ASP A 549 11.33 48.34 -12.97
C ASP A 549 12.83 48.44 -13.29
N ALA A 550 13.59 49.15 -12.45
CA ALA A 550 15.02 49.36 -12.67
C ALA A 550 15.88 48.11 -12.56
N ALA A 551 15.37 47.03 -11.96
CA ALA A 551 16.01 45.72 -11.87
C ALA A 551 15.65 44.81 -13.06
N GLY A 552 14.77 45.27 -13.97
CA GLY A 552 14.28 44.44 -15.08
C GLY A 552 13.12 43.53 -14.70
N CYS A 553 12.55 43.67 -13.49
CA CYS A 553 11.34 42.97 -13.13
C CYS A 553 10.17 43.42 -13.99
N THR A 554 9.37 42.50 -14.44
CA THR A 554 8.16 42.81 -15.20
C THR A 554 6.92 42.26 -14.48
N ALA A 555 5.82 42.99 -14.59
CA ALA A 555 4.50 42.51 -14.17
C ALA A 555 3.45 43.01 -15.17
N GLU A 556 2.38 42.25 -15.33
CA GLU A 556 1.28 42.58 -16.23
C GLU A 556 -0.03 42.51 -15.46
N SER A 557 -0.97 43.40 -15.81
CA SER A 557 -2.32 43.37 -15.27
C SER A 557 -3.32 43.92 -16.28
N THR A 558 -4.52 43.38 -16.29
CA THR A 558 -5.60 43.81 -17.19
C THR A 558 -6.62 44.67 -16.44
N PHE A 559 -7.22 45.62 -17.15
CA PHE A 559 -8.35 46.40 -16.68
C PHE A 559 -9.34 46.67 -17.81
N GLU A 560 -10.55 46.99 -17.42
CA GLU A 560 -11.61 47.35 -18.39
C GLU A 560 -11.99 48.84 -18.21
N ILE A 561 -12.14 49.56 -19.30
CA ILE A 561 -12.79 50.87 -19.35
C ILE A 561 -14.19 50.64 -19.86
N ASP A 562 -15.16 50.92 -19.02
CA ASP A 562 -16.57 50.78 -19.31
C ASP A 562 -17.19 52.10 -19.69
N PHE A 563 -18.43 52.11 -20.11
CA PHE A 563 -19.22 53.28 -20.27
C PHE A 563 -19.95 53.63 -18.96
N ASP A 564 -19.75 54.88 -18.44
CA ASP A 564 -20.44 55.33 -17.25
C ASP A 564 -21.77 56.02 -17.59
N PHE A 565 -22.85 55.29 -17.51
CA PHE A 565 -24.19 55.78 -17.73
C PHE A 565 -24.70 56.73 -16.63
N SER A 566 -24.04 56.83 -15.49
CA SER A 566 -24.49 57.65 -14.38
C SER A 566 -24.19 59.15 -14.55
N VAL A 567 -23.30 59.52 -15.49
CA VAL A 567 -22.79 60.85 -15.74
C VAL A 567 -23.26 61.40 -17.12
N ILE A 568 -24.23 60.75 -17.76
CA ILE A 568 -24.83 61.24 -19.00
C ILE A 568 -25.65 62.48 -18.66
N GLY A 569 -25.01 63.63 -18.66
CA GLY A 569 -25.59 64.95 -18.42
C GLY A 569 -24.94 65.98 -19.31
N GLU A 570 -25.42 67.19 -19.26
CA GLU A 570 -25.23 68.39 -20.09
C GLU A 570 -23.83 68.64 -20.72
N ASP A 571 -22.80 67.86 -20.38
CA ASP A 571 -21.41 68.06 -20.83
C ASP A 571 -20.98 67.18 -22.02
N CYS A 572 -21.87 66.37 -22.58
CA CYS A 572 -21.55 65.63 -23.80
C CYS A 572 -22.09 66.40 -25.02
N PRO A 573 -21.24 67.18 -25.73
CA PRO A 573 -21.70 67.92 -26.91
C PRO A 573 -22.14 66.97 -28.01
N CYS A 574 -23.41 66.99 -28.26
CA CYS A 574 -24.09 66.14 -29.24
C CYS A 574 -24.68 67.01 -30.33
N ASP A 575 -24.12 66.99 -31.50
CA ASP A 575 -24.68 67.65 -32.64
C ASP A 575 -25.80 66.82 -33.26
N VAL A 576 -27.02 67.29 -33.13
CA VAL A 576 -28.18 66.66 -33.78
C VAL A 576 -28.60 67.52 -34.94
N PHE A 577 -28.46 67.01 -36.13
CA PHE A 577 -28.94 67.66 -37.33
C PHE A 577 -30.31 67.10 -37.74
N VAL A 578 -31.31 67.95 -37.72
CA VAL A 578 -32.63 67.62 -38.18
C VAL A 578 -32.84 68.37 -39.48
N PRO A 579 -33.00 67.70 -40.62
CA PRO A 579 -33.30 68.40 -41.86
C PRO A 579 -34.64 69.18 -41.76
N ASN A 580 -34.63 70.38 -42.26
CA ASN A 580 -35.82 71.25 -42.20
C ASN A 580 -36.72 71.18 -43.44
N ALA A 581 -36.35 70.32 -44.37
CA ALA A 581 -37.13 70.07 -45.56
C ALA A 581 -36.98 68.65 -46.12
N ILE A 582 -38.00 68.10 -46.64
CA ILE A 582 -38.03 66.89 -47.49
C ILE A 582 -38.64 67.27 -48.83
N THR A 583 -38.09 66.74 -49.91
CA THR A 583 -38.59 66.96 -51.29
C THR A 583 -38.83 65.61 -51.95
N PRO A 584 -39.98 64.98 -51.72
CA PRO A 584 -40.25 63.63 -52.24
C PRO A 584 -40.63 63.72 -53.73
N ASP A 585 -39.62 63.84 -54.58
CA ASP A 585 -39.75 63.96 -56.04
C ASP A 585 -39.04 62.83 -56.81
N ASN A 586 -38.56 61.79 -56.10
CA ASN A 586 -37.89 60.61 -56.65
C ASN A 586 -36.53 60.91 -57.31
N ASP A 587 -35.88 62.01 -56.96
CA ASP A 587 -34.52 62.32 -57.43
C ASP A 587 -33.43 61.72 -56.57
N LEU A 588 -33.78 60.97 -55.52
CA LEU A 588 -32.90 60.35 -54.52
C LEU A 588 -32.19 61.36 -53.56
N VAL A 589 -32.64 62.64 -53.56
CA VAL A 589 -32.14 63.66 -52.67
C VAL A 589 -33.25 64.17 -51.74
N ASN A 590 -33.08 64.06 -50.45
CA ASN A 590 -34.02 64.42 -49.39
C ASN A 590 -35.39 63.74 -49.46
N GLU A 591 -35.49 62.53 -50.01
CA GLU A 591 -36.67 61.69 -50.07
C GLU A 591 -37.21 61.24 -48.71
N VAL A 592 -36.32 61.19 -47.72
CA VAL A 592 -36.62 60.71 -46.37
C VAL A 592 -36.04 61.69 -45.37
N LEU A 593 -36.79 62.02 -44.36
CA LEU A 593 -36.28 62.77 -43.22
C LEU A 593 -35.37 61.88 -42.41
N LYS A 594 -34.05 62.13 -42.43
CA LYS A 594 -33.07 61.41 -41.62
C LYS A 594 -32.49 62.39 -40.62
N VAL A 595 -32.79 62.14 -39.35
CA VAL A 595 -32.06 62.84 -38.28
C VAL A 595 -30.66 62.25 -38.23
N GLN A 596 -29.65 63.09 -38.27
CA GLN A 596 -28.26 62.72 -38.08
C GLN A 596 -27.80 63.24 -36.72
N SER A 597 -27.13 62.41 -35.98
CA SER A 597 -26.57 62.75 -34.69
C SER A 597 -25.16 62.22 -34.61
N SER A 598 -24.28 63.00 -34.00
CA SER A 598 -22.94 62.54 -33.65
C SER A 598 -22.94 61.62 -32.43
N CYS A 599 -24.09 61.39 -31.82
CA CYS A 599 -24.25 60.51 -30.64
C CYS A 599 -25.45 59.56 -30.79
N PRO A 600 -25.49 58.45 -30.04
CA PRO A 600 -26.67 57.59 -29.98
C PRO A 600 -27.88 58.35 -29.43
N ILE A 601 -29.00 58.29 -30.14
CA ILE A 601 -30.27 58.89 -29.70
C ILE A 601 -31.06 57.77 -29.03
N TYR A 602 -31.27 57.86 -27.73
CA TYR A 602 -31.98 56.83 -26.95
C TYR A 602 -33.51 57.10 -26.87
N ASP A 603 -33.89 58.37 -26.93
CA ASP A 603 -35.30 58.75 -26.93
C ASP A 603 -35.51 59.94 -27.87
N PHE A 604 -36.27 59.72 -28.93
CA PHE A 604 -36.51 60.73 -29.96
C PHE A 604 -38.01 60.86 -30.25
N SER A 605 -38.53 62.02 -30.02
CA SER A 605 -39.88 62.36 -30.48
C SER A 605 -39.85 63.57 -31.42
N MET A 606 -40.53 63.49 -32.51
CA MET A 606 -40.63 64.56 -33.48
C MET A 606 -42.09 64.82 -33.86
N GLU A 607 -42.52 66.04 -33.79
CA GLU A 607 -43.82 66.47 -34.27
C GLU A 607 -43.67 67.24 -35.60
N ILE A 608 -44.40 66.81 -36.63
CA ILE A 608 -44.41 67.45 -37.94
C ILE A 608 -45.68 68.18 -38.06
N PHE A 609 -45.63 69.44 -38.37
CA PHE A 609 -46.78 70.28 -38.59
C PHE A 609 -46.87 70.62 -40.07
N ASP A 610 -48.08 70.48 -40.67
CA ASP A 610 -48.40 70.96 -42.01
C ASP A 610 -48.69 72.47 -41.94
N ARG A 611 -48.29 73.18 -42.98
CA ARG A 611 -48.58 74.59 -43.12
C ARG A 611 -49.78 74.81 -43.93
#